data_7b7f8f8708fa5e28b98da216dc7682c3
#
_entry.id   7b7f8f8708fa5e28b98da216dc7682c3
#
_cell.length_a   1.000
_cell.length_b   1.000
_cell.length_c   1.000
_cell.angle_alpha   90.00
_cell.angle_beta   90.00
_cell.angle_gamma   90.00
#
_symmetry.space_group_name_H-M   'P 1'
#
loop_
_entity.id
_entity.type
_entity.pdbx_description
1 polymer ?
#
loop_
_entity_poly.entity_id
_entity_poly.type
_entity_poly.pdbx_seq_one_letter_code
_entity_poly.pdbx_strand_id
1 'polypeptide(L)'
;IMRDNKISLGKIQAAGYQLTPSNDMIYNSLSVQFRDEIREESATEWETLLDTLAAIKPFFFRNHITGATEIFIQDLKNNAYLINAAGRVLWKVPLGERINGVVYMIDYYRNGKYQLLFAGRNNLHLLDRNGNYVERYPVKLRSPSTNPPALFDYDNNRNYRILIAGEDRMIYAYDRSGSVVKGWKPFKTVSTVSSEIS
;
A
#
# COMPACT_ATOMS: atom_id res chain seq x y z
N ILE A 1 -42.01 10.62 25.47
CA ILE A 1 -41.63 9.49 26.37
C ILE A 1 -41.34 8.20 25.55
N MET A 2 -41.99 7.97 24.40
CA MET A 2 -41.79 6.73 23.60
C MET A 2 -40.57 6.72 22.69
N ARG A 3 -39.90 7.83 22.38
CA ARG A 3 -38.74 7.86 21.48
C ARG A 3 -37.45 7.41 22.16
N ASP A 4 -37.26 7.72 23.43
CA ASP A 4 -36.01 7.37 24.15
C ASP A 4 -35.99 5.88 24.55
N ASN A 5 -37.14 5.24 24.73
CA ASN A 5 -37.22 3.84 25.11
C ASN A 5 -36.96 2.85 23.94
N LYS A 6 -37.07 3.27 22.67
CA LYS A 6 -36.76 2.39 21.52
C LYS A 6 -35.26 2.04 21.42
N ILE A 7 -34.37 2.93 21.84
CA ILE A 7 -32.92 2.71 21.80
C ILE A 7 -32.52 1.73 22.91
N SER A 8 -33.16 1.81 24.08
CA SER A 8 -32.89 0.90 25.19
C SER A 8 -33.38 -0.52 24.95
N LEU A 9 -34.51 -0.70 24.27
CA LEU A 9 -35.07 -2.04 23.95
C LEU A 9 -34.18 -2.80 22.96
N GLY A 10 -33.51 -2.11 22.03
CA GLY A 10 -32.58 -2.72 21.08
C GLY A 10 -31.33 -3.35 21.71
N LYS A 11 -31.05 -3.05 23.00
CA LYS A 11 -29.92 -3.59 23.75
C LYS A 11 -30.27 -4.85 24.52
N ILE A 12 -31.55 -5.26 24.57
CA ILE A 12 -31.99 -6.47 25.28
C ILE A 12 -31.58 -7.69 24.48
N GLN A 13 -30.74 -8.53 25.06
CA GLN A 13 -30.32 -9.82 24.47
C GLN A 13 -31.29 -10.96 24.78
N ALA A 14 -31.78 -10.98 25.98
CA ALA A 14 -32.71 -11.99 26.45
C ALA A 14 -33.62 -11.41 27.53
N ALA A 15 -34.87 -11.88 27.57
CA ALA A 15 -35.80 -11.64 28.66
C ALA A 15 -36.36 -12.99 29.11
N GLY A 16 -36.26 -13.27 30.35
CA GLY A 16 -36.83 -14.49 30.95
C GLY A 16 -37.91 -14.11 31.98
N TYR A 17 -39.06 -14.81 31.94
CA TYR A 17 -40.12 -14.66 32.89
C TYR A 17 -40.39 -16.02 33.53
N GLN A 18 -40.38 -16.06 34.87
CA GLN A 18 -40.62 -17.30 35.64
C GLN A 18 -41.73 -17.07 36.67
N LEU A 19 -42.64 -18.03 36.74
CA LEU A 19 -43.66 -18.14 37.78
C LEU A 19 -43.28 -19.32 38.65
N THR A 20 -43.20 -19.10 39.97
CA THR A 20 -42.91 -20.15 40.91
C THR A 20 -44.00 -20.17 41.97
N PRO A 21 -44.84 -21.21 42.00
CA PRO A 21 -45.84 -21.38 43.07
C PRO A 21 -45.12 -21.82 44.35
N SER A 22 -45.51 -21.22 45.48
CA SER A 22 -45.03 -21.64 46.82
C SER A 22 -46.16 -21.40 47.82
N ASN A 23 -46.73 -22.48 48.33
CA ASN A 23 -47.89 -22.48 49.21
C ASN A 23 -49.05 -21.66 48.59
N ASP A 24 -49.52 -20.62 49.29
CA ASP A 24 -50.62 -19.77 48.85
C ASP A 24 -50.18 -18.52 48.04
N MET A 25 -48.93 -18.49 47.61
CA MET A 25 -48.37 -17.36 46.87
C MET A 25 -47.72 -17.78 45.55
N ILE A 26 -47.77 -16.88 44.56
CA ILE A 26 -47.08 -17.02 43.29
C ILE A 26 -46.01 -15.95 43.19
N TYR A 27 -44.76 -16.38 43.09
CA TYR A 27 -43.62 -15.50 42.88
C TYR A 27 -43.40 -15.28 41.37
N ASN A 28 -43.32 -14.02 40.99
CA ASN A 28 -42.97 -13.61 39.64
C ASN A 28 -41.51 -13.14 39.59
N SER A 29 -40.75 -13.66 38.66
CA SER A 29 -39.35 -13.22 38.41
C SER A 29 -39.25 -12.81 36.95
N LEU A 30 -38.80 -11.56 36.70
CA LEU A 30 -38.46 -11.07 35.40
C LEU A 30 -36.96 -10.78 35.35
N SER A 31 -36.25 -11.49 34.49
CA SER A 31 -34.84 -11.23 34.22
C SER A 31 -34.67 -10.61 32.84
N VAL A 32 -33.85 -9.58 32.74
CA VAL A 32 -33.53 -8.92 31.48
C VAL A 32 -32.03 -8.83 31.36
N GLN A 33 -31.48 -9.41 30.30
CA GLN A 33 -30.07 -9.37 30.01
C GLN A 33 -29.83 -8.30 28.94
N PHE A 34 -28.98 -7.35 29.27
CA PHE A 34 -28.56 -6.30 28.35
C PHE A 34 -27.22 -6.66 27.74
N ARG A 35 -27.04 -6.30 26.47
CA ARG A 35 -25.73 -6.24 25.83
C ARG A 35 -25.14 -4.88 26.16
N ASP A 36 -24.12 -4.83 26.96
CA ASP A 36 -23.24 -3.68 26.96
C ASP A 36 -22.62 -3.61 25.55
N GLU A 37 -22.82 -2.49 24.85
CA GLU A 37 -22.01 -2.25 23.67
C GLU A 37 -20.56 -2.27 24.16
N ILE A 38 -19.85 -3.36 23.87
CA ILE A 38 -18.42 -3.33 23.85
C ILE A 38 -18.14 -2.29 22.76
N ARG A 39 -17.85 -1.04 23.14
CA ARG A 39 -17.11 -0.14 22.27
C ARG A 39 -15.82 -0.91 22.01
N GLU A 40 -15.74 -1.56 20.84
CA GLU A 40 -14.45 -1.91 20.29
C GLU A 40 -13.75 -0.55 20.15
N GLU A 41 -12.91 -0.23 21.12
CA GLU A 41 -11.94 0.83 20.96
C GLU A 41 -11.19 0.43 19.69
N SER A 42 -11.33 1.23 18.65
CA SER A 42 -10.64 1.01 17.41
C SER A 42 -9.18 0.80 17.76
N ALA A 43 -8.66 -0.43 17.56
CA ALA A 43 -7.25 -0.76 17.80
C ALA A 43 -6.33 -0.02 16.82
N THR A 44 -6.90 0.80 15.93
CA THR A 44 -6.22 1.61 14.93
C THR A 44 -6.03 3.03 15.45
N GLU A 45 -4.80 3.53 15.45
CA GLU A 45 -4.49 4.92 15.78
C GLU A 45 -5.11 5.89 14.77
N TRP A 46 -5.21 5.47 13.50
CA TRP A 46 -5.81 6.24 12.41
C TRP A 46 -6.25 5.35 11.25
N GLU A 47 -7.15 5.87 10.44
CA GLU A 47 -7.62 5.26 9.20
C GLU A 47 -7.53 6.27 8.05
N THR A 48 -7.22 5.76 6.85
CA THR A 48 -7.14 6.59 5.63
C THR A 48 -7.97 5.96 4.53
N LEU A 49 -8.86 6.76 3.94
CA LEU A 49 -9.65 6.34 2.80
C LEU A 49 -8.89 6.59 1.51
N LEU A 50 -8.77 5.54 0.70
CA LEU A 50 -8.34 5.62 -0.70
C LEU A 50 -9.58 5.70 -1.60
N ASP A 51 -9.40 6.09 -2.87
CA ASP A 51 -10.53 6.11 -3.82
C ASP A 51 -11.12 4.72 -4.07
N THR A 52 -10.28 3.68 -3.96
CA THR A 52 -10.67 2.27 -4.06
C THR A 52 -9.78 1.41 -3.18
N LEU A 53 -9.93 0.09 -3.25
CA LEU A 53 -9.09 -0.86 -2.52
C LEU A 53 -7.62 -0.75 -2.92
N ALA A 54 -6.75 -1.08 -1.98
CA ALA A 54 -5.31 -1.17 -2.21
C ALA A 54 -4.98 -2.25 -3.26
N ALA A 55 -4.17 -1.88 -4.25
CA ALA A 55 -3.74 -2.77 -5.34
C ALA A 55 -2.41 -3.47 -5.05
N ILE A 56 -1.57 -2.89 -4.20
CA ILE A 56 -0.24 -3.39 -3.83
C ILE A 56 -0.09 -3.42 -2.31
N LYS A 57 0.91 -4.14 -1.83
CA LYS A 57 1.32 -4.06 -0.42
C LYS A 57 1.85 -2.66 -0.12
N PRO A 58 1.54 -2.07 1.05
CA PRO A 58 2.12 -0.81 1.47
C PRO A 58 3.65 -0.88 1.52
N PHE A 59 4.30 0.17 1.04
CA PHE A 59 5.74 0.34 1.11
C PHE A 59 6.08 1.45 2.10
N PHE A 60 7.02 1.19 3.02
CA PHE A 60 7.45 2.18 4.00
C PHE A 60 8.54 3.08 3.41
N PHE A 61 8.24 4.35 3.35
CA PHE A 61 9.13 5.39 2.86
C PHE A 61 9.64 6.24 4.02
N ARG A 62 10.95 6.44 4.12
CA ARG A 62 11.55 7.26 5.16
C ARG A 62 11.61 8.72 4.73
N ASN A 63 10.94 9.59 5.48
CA ASN A 63 11.06 11.02 5.30
C ASN A 63 12.47 11.48 5.71
N HIS A 64 13.26 11.98 4.76
CA HIS A 64 14.64 12.40 4.99
C HIS A 64 14.76 13.71 5.80
N ILE A 65 13.67 14.48 5.98
CA ILE A 65 13.65 15.73 6.75
C ILE A 65 13.36 15.43 8.22
N THR A 66 12.31 14.67 8.50
CA THR A 66 11.81 14.42 9.85
C THR A 66 12.26 13.08 10.43
N GLY A 67 12.75 12.17 9.60
CA GLY A 67 13.03 10.78 9.96
C GLY A 67 11.80 9.90 10.13
N ALA A 68 10.59 10.46 10.05
CA ALA A 68 9.34 9.72 10.22
C ALA A 68 9.12 8.73 9.06
N THR A 69 8.40 7.64 9.35
CA THR A 69 7.97 6.67 8.35
C THR A 69 6.69 7.16 7.69
N GLU A 70 6.68 7.16 6.37
CA GLU A 70 5.53 7.45 5.52
C GLU A 70 5.14 6.18 4.76
N ILE A 71 3.91 6.07 4.33
CA ILE A 71 3.38 4.89 3.65
C ILE A 71 3.08 5.24 2.21
N PHE A 72 3.75 4.54 1.29
CA PHE A 72 3.44 4.60 -0.14
C PHE A 72 2.55 3.41 -0.51
N ILE A 73 1.46 3.67 -1.25
CA ILE A 73 0.49 2.66 -1.65
C ILE A 73 -0.16 3.03 -2.98
N GLN A 74 -0.66 2.04 -3.71
CA GLN A 74 -1.44 2.23 -4.94
C GLN A 74 -2.82 1.62 -4.79
N ASP A 75 -3.85 2.30 -5.32
CA ASP A 75 -5.22 1.80 -5.41
C ASP A 75 -5.50 1.05 -6.73
N LEU A 76 -6.69 0.42 -6.84
CA LEU A 76 -7.10 -0.31 -8.04
C LEU A 76 -7.35 0.59 -9.26
N LYS A 77 -7.48 1.91 -9.09
CA LYS A 77 -7.56 2.89 -10.19
C LYS A 77 -6.17 3.36 -10.66
N ASN A 78 -5.11 2.73 -10.17
CA ASN A 78 -3.71 3.08 -10.43
C ASN A 78 -3.30 4.46 -9.93
N ASN A 79 -3.95 4.99 -8.90
CA ASN A 79 -3.46 6.17 -8.20
C ASN A 79 -2.46 5.75 -7.14
N ALA A 80 -1.31 6.40 -7.12
CA ALA A 80 -0.33 6.27 -6.04
C ALA A 80 -0.57 7.34 -4.97
N TYR A 81 -0.39 6.97 -3.71
CA TYR A 81 -0.55 7.83 -2.55
C TYR A 81 0.69 7.78 -1.68
N LEU A 82 1.04 8.90 -1.09
CA LEU A 82 1.94 8.96 0.07
C LEU A 82 1.13 9.44 1.27
N ILE A 83 1.22 8.70 2.37
CA ILE A 83 0.47 8.92 3.61
C ILE A 83 1.48 9.11 4.74
N ASN A 84 1.31 10.13 5.56
CA ASN A 84 2.21 10.37 6.69
C ASN A 84 1.88 9.48 7.90
N ALA A 85 2.71 9.52 8.93
CA ALA A 85 2.55 8.74 10.16
C ALA A 85 1.24 9.03 10.93
N ALA A 86 0.56 10.14 10.65
CA ALA A 86 -0.74 10.47 11.24
C ALA A 86 -1.94 10.09 10.35
N GLY A 87 -1.73 9.27 9.31
CA GLY A 87 -2.78 8.83 8.39
C GLY A 87 -3.23 9.88 7.37
N ARG A 88 -2.56 11.03 7.29
CA ARG A 88 -2.94 12.08 6.33
C ARG A 88 -2.31 11.82 4.97
N VAL A 89 -3.13 11.82 3.91
CA VAL A 89 -2.65 11.78 2.52
C VAL A 89 -1.89 13.05 2.21
N LEU A 90 -0.61 12.92 1.88
CA LEU A 90 0.27 14.03 1.49
C LEU A 90 0.05 14.41 0.02
N TRP A 91 -0.06 13.40 -0.83
CA TRP A 91 -0.35 13.58 -2.25
C TRP A 91 -0.97 12.31 -2.86
N LYS A 92 -1.56 12.50 -4.03
CA LYS A 92 -2.13 11.47 -4.89
C LYS A 92 -1.71 11.75 -6.33
N VAL A 93 -1.14 10.73 -7.01
CA VAL A 93 -0.65 10.83 -8.38
C VAL A 93 -1.20 9.68 -9.22
N PRO A 94 -1.90 9.95 -10.34
CA PRO A 94 -2.32 8.91 -11.26
C PRO A 94 -1.11 8.39 -12.05
N LEU A 95 -0.85 7.08 -11.96
CA LEU A 95 0.27 6.44 -12.68
C LEU A 95 -0.12 5.93 -14.07
N GLY A 96 -1.43 5.70 -14.32
CA GLY A 96 -1.93 5.14 -15.57
C GLY A 96 -1.71 3.64 -15.74
N GLU A 97 -0.94 3.00 -14.87
CA GLU A 97 -0.67 1.58 -14.87
C GLU A 97 -0.42 1.04 -13.47
N ARG A 98 -0.57 -0.27 -13.30
CA ARG A 98 -0.31 -0.94 -12.02
C ARG A 98 1.19 -1.09 -11.79
N ILE A 99 1.62 -0.86 -10.55
CA ILE A 99 2.99 -1.13 -10.12
C ILE A 99 3.23 -2.64 -10.15
N ASN A 100 4.34 -3.04 -10.78
CA ASN A 100 4.75 -4.43 -10.92
C ASN A 100 5.73 -4.78 -9.80
N GLY A 101 5.20 -5.33 -8.70
CA GLY A 101 5.97 -5.89 -7.59
C GLY A 101 6.56 -4.87 -6.64
N VAL A 102 7.87 -4.67 -6.68
CA VAL A 102 8.65 -3.98 -5.65
C VAL A 102 8.80 -2.49 -5.92
N VAL A 103 8.79 -1.70 -4.84
CA VAL A 103 9.14 -0.28 -4.82
C VAL A 103 10.48 -0.14 -4.10
N TYR A 104 11.40 0.63 -4.65
CA TYR A 104 12.70 0.89 -4.05
C TYR A 104 12.82 2.34 -3.61
N MET A 105 13.50 2.56 -2.50
CA MET A 105 13.91 3.88 -2.04
C MET A 105 15.36 4.11 -2.47
N ILE A 106 15.59 5.06 -3.38
CA ILE A 106 16.92 5.38 -3.90
C ILE A 106 17.30 6.83 -3.63
N ASP A 107 18.58 7.11 -3.54
CA ASP A 107 19.12 8.47 -3.47
C ASP A 107 19.68 8.85 -4.86
N TYR A 108 18.76 9.25 -5.75
CA TYR A 108 19.08 9.60 -7.13
C TYR A 108 20.09 10.73 -7.24
N TYR A 109 19.92 11.77 -6.43
CA TYR A 109 20.79 12.95 -6.45
C TYR A 109 22.05 12.83 -5.59
N ARG A 110 22.23 11.73 -4.84
CA ARG A 110 23.35 11.49 -3.92
C ARG A 110 23.48 12.57 -2.85
N ASN A 111 22.36 13.07 -2.36
CA ASN A 111 22.29 14.17 -1.39
C ASN A 111 21.53 13.81 -0.12
N GLY A 112 21.26 12.51 0.10
CA GLY A 112 20.52 12.01 1.25
C GLY A 112 18.99 12.17 1.14
N LYS A 113 18.47 12.70 0.03
CA LYS A 113 17.03 12.81 -0.22
C LYS A 113 16.59 11.63 -1.09
N TYR A 114 15.62 10.90 -0.59
CA TYR A 114 15.16 9.67 -1.24
C TYR A 114 14.03 9.90 -2.22
N GLN A 115 14.01 9.06 -3.24
CA GLN A 115 12.97 8.96 -4.26
C GLN A 115 12.45 7.54 -4.32
N LEU A 116 11.23 7.37 -4.83
CA LEU A 116 10.52 6.11 -5.02
C LEU A 116 10.72 5.64 -6.47
N LEU A 117 11.48 4.55 -6.64
CA LEU A 117 11.71 3.89 -7.92
C LEU A 117 10.86 2.63 -8.01
N PHE A 118 10.11 2.48 -9.07
CA PHE A 118 9.31 1.29 -9.35
C PHE A 118 9.02 1.16 -10.84
N ALA A 119 8.67 -0.05 -11.28
CA ALA A 119 8.23 -0.28 -12.64
C ALA A 119 6.72 -0.55 -12.69
N GLY A 120 6.06 -0.03 -13.71
CA GLY A 120 4.80 -0.54 -14.20
C GLY A 120 5.02 -1.56 -15.30
N ARG A 121 3.97 -1.88 -16.06
CA ARG A 121 4.09 -2.75 -17.24
C ARG A 121 4.91 -2.10 -18.36
N ASN A 122 4.68 -0.80 -18.61
CA ASN A 122 5.21 -0.10 -19.77
C ASN A 122 6.27 0.93 -19.42
N ASN A 123 6.31 1.41 -18.19
CA ASN A 123 7.18 2.49 -17.80
C ASN A 123 7.96 2.17 -16.51
N LEU A 124 9.14 2.76 -16.43
CA LEU A 124 9.92 2.90 -15.19
C LEU A 124 9.61 4.26 -14.60
N HIS A 125 9.21 4.29 -13.35
CA HIS A 125 8.78 5.49 -12.63
C HIS A 125 9.79 5.87 -11.55
N LEU A 126 10.01 7.17 -11.37
CA LEU A 126 10.78 7.72 -10.27
C LEU A 126 10.09 8.98 -9.76
N LEU A 127 9.55 8.92 -8.54
CA LEU A 127 8.86 10.02 -7.89
C LEU A 127 9.69 10.57 -6.72
N ASP A 128 9.71 11.88 -6.58
CA ASP A 128 10.23 12.53 -5.39
C ASP A 128 9.24 12.41 -4.21
N ARG A 129 9.64 12.85 -3.02
CA ARG A 129 8.78 12.83 -1.84
C ARG A 129 7.52 13.70 -1.98
N ASN A 130 7.49 14.64 -2.90
CA ASN A 130 6.33 15.51 -3.13
C ASN A 130 5.37 14.95 -4.19
N GLY A 131 5.67 13.78 -4.76
CA GLY A 131 4.88 13.13 -5.81
C GLY A 131 5.19 13.65 -7.21
N ASN A 132 6.26 14.42 -7.39
CA ASN A 132 6.68 14.89 -8.71
C ASN A 132 7.60 13.87 -9.38
N TYR A 133 7.48 13.72 -10.67
CA TYR A 133 8.45 12.95 -11.44
C TYR A 133 9.83 13.62 -11.44
N VAL A 134 10.87 12.79 -11.30
CA VAL A 134 12.26 13.22 -11.36
C VAL A 134 12.71 13.31 -12.80
N GLU A 135 13.19 14.48 -13.22
CA GLU A 135 13.74 14.73 -14.56
C GLU A 135 12.88 14.19 -15.71
N ARG A 136 13.41 13.21 -16.48
CA ARG A 136 12.76 12.65 -17.67
C ARG A 136 11.79 11.50 -17.37
N TYR A 137 11.62 11.14 -16.06
CA TYR A 137 10.67 10.09 -15.73
C TYR A 137 9.21 10.54 -15.90
N PRO A 138 8.27 9.65 -16.24
CA PRO A 138 8.45 8.21 -16.41
C PRO A 138 9.17 7.87 -17.72
N VAL A 139 10.02 6.83 -17.68
CA VAL A 139 10.77 6.34 -18.84
C VAL A 139 10.07 5.13 -19.44
N LYS A 140 9.77 5.18 -20.74
CA LYS A 140 9.17 4.06 -21.45
C LYS A 140 10.15 2.88 -21.55
N LEU A 141 9.73 1.70 -21.14
CA LEU A 141 10.50 0.48 -21.28
C LEU A 141 10.62 0.03 -22.74
N ARG A 142 11.68 -0.65 -23.07
CA ARG A 142 11.91 -1.19 -24.42
C ARG A 142 10.93 -2.30 -24.79
N SER A 143 10.50 -3.09 -23.81
CA SER A 143 9.48 -4.10 -23.92
C SER A 143 8.63 -4.07 -22.65
N PRO A 144 7.33 -4.41 -22.70
CA PRO A 144 6.52 -4.50 -21.50
C PRO A 144 7.16 -5.41 -20.46
N SER A 145 7.21 -4.97 -19.22
CA SER A 145 7.82 -5.72 -18.12
C SER A 145 7.00 -6.95 -17.75
N THR A 146 7.67 -8.08 -17.53
CA THR A 146 7.06 -9.36 -17.10
C THR A 146 7.38 -9.69 -15.66
N ASN A 147 8.33 -9.01 -15.04
CA ASN A 147 8.79 -9.25 -13.68
C ASN A 147 8.94 -7.94 -12.90
N PRO A 148 9.01 -7.98 -11.55
CA PRO A 148 9.44 -6.84 -10.75
C PRO A 148 10.84 -6.36 -11.17
N PRO A 149 11.13 -5.04 -11.12
CA PRO A 149 12.49 -4.56 -11.36
C PRO A 149 13.43 -5.10 -10.29
N ALA A 150 14.66 -5.40 -10.66
CA ALA A 150 15.74 -5.71 -9.72
C ALA A 150 16.74 -4.55 -9.68
N LEU A 151 17.07 -4.07 -8.48
CA LEU A 151 17.95 -2.94 -8.26
C LEU A 151 19.29 -3.39 -7.69
N PHE A 152 20.38 -2.96 -8.32
CA PHE A 152 21.74 -3.24 -7.89
C PHE A 152 22.57 -1.97 -7.75
N ASP A 153 23.38 -1.90 -6.71
CA ASP A 153 24.42 -0.90 -6.47
C ASP A 153 25.74 -1.60 -6.20
N TYR A 154 26.36 -2.16 -7.26
CA TYR A 154 27.54 -3.03 -7.15
C TYR A 154 28.72 -2.36 -6.47
N ASP A 155 28.91 -1.06 -6.73
CA ASP A 155 30.06 -0.31 -6.23
C ASP A 155 29.75 0.44 -4.94
N ASN A 156 28.53 0.28 -4.40
CA ASN A 156 28.01 1.00 -3.24
C ASN A 156 28.20 2.53 -3.36
N ASN A 157 28.08 3.04 -4.57
CA ASN A 157 28.31 4.44 -4.93
C ASN A 157 27.05 5.15 -5.44
N ARG A 158 25.88 4.50 -5.29
CA ARG A 158 24.55 4.95 -5.78
C ARG A 158 24.49 5.11 -7.30
N ASN A 159 25.32 4.35 -8.01
CA ASN A 159 25.26 4.23 -9.46
C ASN A 159 24.42 3.01 -9.84
N TYR A 160 23.16 3.13 -9.57
CA TYR A 160 22.18 2.04 -9.67
C TYR A 160 22.11 1.41 -11.05
N ARG A 161 21.89 0.09 -11.08
CA ARG A 161 21.51 -0.69 -12.26
C ARG A 161 20.15 -1.33 -11.98
N ILE A 162 19.25 -1.16 -12.92
CA ILE A 162 17.87 -1.64 -12.84
C ILE A 162 17.69 -2.67 -13.93
N LEU A 163 17.53 -3.94 -13.54
CA LEU A 163 17.30 -5.03 -14.48
C LEU A 163 15.79 -5.31 -14.58
N ILE A 164 15.32 -5.43 -15.82
CA ILE A 164 13.91 -5.70 -16.13
C ILE A 164 13.85 -6.70 -17.28
N ALA A 165 13.08 -7.77 -17.10
CA ALA A 165 12.77 -8.70 -18.17
C ALA A 165 11.53 -8.24 -18.96
N GLY A 166 11.61 -8.31 -20.26
CA GLY A 166 10.55 -7.94 -21.18
C GLY A 166 9.73 -9.11 -21.70
N GLU A 167 8.54 -8.85 -22.23
CA GLU A 167 7.69 -9.84 -22.91
C GLU A 167 8.37 -10.47 -24.14
N ASP A 168 9.34 -9.77 -24.73
CA ASP A 168 10.19 -10.26 -25.80
C ASP A 168 11.24 -11.28 -25.33
N ARG A 169 11.21 -11.64 -24.03
CA ARG A 169 12.15 -12.53 -23.36
C ARG A 169 13.59 -12.01 -23.30
N MET A 170 13.77 -10.69 -23.38
CA MET A 170 15.06 -10.04 -23.24
C MET A 170 15.19 -9.42 -21.86
N ILE A 171 16.40 -9.46 -21.28
CA ILE A 171 16.72 -8.78 -20.04
C ILE A 171 17.45 -7.47 -20.38
N TYR A 172 16.87 -6.36 -19.94
CA TYR A 172 17.38 -5.01 -20.12
C TYR A 172 17.98 -4.49 -18.83
N ALA A 173 19.11 -3.80 -18.93
CA ALA A 173 19.68 -3.04 -17.83
C ALA A 173 19.52 -1.55 -18.10
N TYR A 174 18.90 -0.86 -17.16
CA TYR A 174 18.78 0.60 -17.16
C TYR A 174 19.70 1.19 -16.10
N ASP A 175 20.23 2.35 -16.38
CA ASP A 175 20.92 3.14 -15.38
C ASP A 175 19.93 4.00 -14.57
N ARG A 176 20.42 4.72 -13.57
CA ARG A 176 19.59 5.59 -12.71
C ARG A 176 18.84 6.68 -13.50
N SER A 177 19.31 7.08 -14.69
CA SER A 177 18.64 8.06 -15.54
C SER A 177 17.53 7.44 -16.39
N GLY A 178 17.31 6.12 -16.30
CA GLY A 178 16.38 5.37 -17.11
C GLY A 178 16.88 5.09 -18.54
N SER A 179 18.16 5.38 -18.82
CA SER A 179 18.78 5.02 -20.09
C SER A 179 19.28 3.58 -20.05
N VAL A 180 19.23 2.89 -21.21
CA VAL A 180 19.84 1.57 -21.29
C VAL A 180 21.35 1.70 -21.07
N VAL A 181 21.90 0.85 -20.19
CA VAL A 181 23.31 0.88 -19.84
C VAL A 181 24.17 0.72 -21.08
N LYS A 182 25.13 1.65 -21.27
CA LYS A 182 26.06 1.62 -22.41
C LYS A 182 26.87 0.32 -22.38
N GLY A 183 26.89 -0.39 -23.52
CA GLY A 183 27.58 -1.67 -23.65
C GLY A 183 26.80 -2.88 -23.16
N TRP A 184 25.65 -2.69 -22.52
CA TRP A 184 24.77 -3.81 -22.19
C TRP A 184 24.21 -4.45 -23.46
N LYS A 185 24.48 -5.73 -23.63
CA LYS A 185 23.87 -6.54 -24.69
C LYS A 185 22.74 -7.34 -24.06
N PRO A 186 21.46 -6.99 -24.33
CA PRO A 186 20.35 -7.78 -23.81
C PRO A 186 20.51 -9.24 -24.21
N PHE A 187 20.36 -10.15 -23.26
CA PHE A 187 20.40 -11.58 -23.56
C PHE A 187 18.99 -12.17 -23.51
N LYS A 188 18.76 -13.15 -24.38
CA LYS A 188 17.47 -13.78 -24.52
C LYS A 188 17.35 -14.94 -23.53
N THR A 189 16.26 -14.97 -22.77
CA THR A 189 15.91 -16.08 -21.89
C THR A 189 15.18 -17.18 -22.64
N VAL A 190 15.24 -18.40 -22.15
CA VAL A 190 14.54 -19.55 -22.75
C VAL A 190 13.03 -19.41 -22.61
N SER A 191 12.58 -18.90 -21.46
CA SER A 191 11.17 -18.67 -21.15
C SER A 191 10.95 -17.23 -20.64
N THR A 192 9.70 -16.83 -20.55
CA THR A 192 9.34 -15.55 -19.90
C THR A 192 9.76 -15.59 -18.44
N VAL A 193 10.41 -14.53 -17.98
CA VAL A 193 10.81 -14.35 -16.57
C VAL A 193 9.68 -13.68 -15.85
N SER A 194 9.08 -14.33 -14.86
CA SER A 194 7.98 -13.80 -14.05
C SER A 194 8.37 -13.57 -12.58
N SER A 195 9.52 -14.12 -12.16
CA SER A 195 10.07 -13.93 -10.82
C SER A 195 11.05 -12.75 -10.77
N GLU A 196 11.33 -12.28 -9.56
CA GLU A 196 12.39 -11.29 -9.34
C GLU A 196 13.75 -11.82 -9.80
N ILE A 197 14.56 -10.96 -10.41
CA ILE A 197 15.95 -11.26 -10.79
C ILE A 197 16.82 -11.01 -9.57
N SER A 198 17.51 -12.03 -9.10
CA SER A 198 18.43 -11.97 -7.96
C SER A 198 19.86 -12.21 -8.39
#